data_165f8d498339e954a08bab840acd1f4c
#
_entry.id   165f8d498339e954a08bab840acd1f4c
#
_cell.length_a   1.000
_cell.length_b   1.000
_cell.length_c   1.000
_cell.angle_alpha   90.00
_cell.angle_beta   90.00
_cell.angle_gamma   90.00
#
_symmetry.space_group_name_H-M   'P 1'
#
loop_
_entity.id
_entity.type
_entity.pdbx_description
1 polymer ?
#
loop_
_entity_poly.entity_id
_entity_poly.type
_entity_poly.pdbx_seq_one_letter_code
_entity_poly.pdbx_strand_id
1 'polypeptide(L)'
;MNLRRFLKYWLPVLAWMVFIFIGSTDLLSAEHTSRFIGPFLRWFAPDISEATVASVQLVVRKCAHLTEYAILAALLFRAFRQSQPRVGRAFAMSFFIAAVYAALDEFHQSYVASRTGSPWDVLIDCIGALAGLVIYWTLSGNRKSKIGNRK
;
A
#
# COMPACT_ATOMS: atom_id res chain seq x y z
N MET A 1 -20.16 4.31 18.45
CA MET A 1 -19.94 3.36 17.31
C MET A 1 -20.05 1.94 17.88
N ASN A 2 -20.96 1.10 17.35
CA ASN A 2 -21.14 -0.26 17.87
C ASN A 2 -19.93 -1.13 17.51
N LEU A 3 -19.56 -2.08 18.39
CA LEU A 3 -18.42 -2.98 18.21
C LEU A 3 -18.39 -3.65 16.81
N ARG A 4 -19.55 -4.14 16.32
CA ARG A 4 -19.67 -4.71 14.97
C ARG A 4 -19.27 -3.75 13.86
N ARG A 5 -19.64 -2.45 13.97
CA ARG A 5 -19.23 -1.43 13.02
C ARG A 5 -17.74 -1.13 13.12
N PHE A 6 -17.20 -1.03 14.34
CA PHE A 6 -15.77 -0.85 14.55
C PHE A 6 -14.99 -1.97 13.87
N LEU A 7 -15.28 -3.22 14.20
CA LEU A 7 -14.61 -4.38 13.61
C LEU A 7 -14.72 -4.41 12.07
N LYS A 8 -15.90 -4.14 11.51
CA LYS A 8 -16.10 -4.14 10.05
C LYS A 8 -15.20 -3.16 9.29
N TYR A 9 -14.88 -2.02 9.86
CA TYR A 9 -14.16 -0.96 9.16
C TYR A 9 -12.69 -0.84 9.57
N TRP A 10 -12.37 -1.08 10.84
CA TRP A 10 -11.02 -0.92 11.36
C TRP A 10 -10.21 -2.21 11.38
N LEU A 11 -10.84 -3.36 11.53
CA LEU A 11 -10.12 -4.64 11.47
C LEU A 11 -9.38 -4.84 10.13
N PRO A 12 -9.98 -4.54 8.95
CA PRO A 12 -9.23 -4.61 7.69
C PRO A 12 -8.05 -3.63 7.63
N VAL A 13 -8.16 -2.43 8.24
CA VAL A 13 -7.05 -1.48 8.31
C VAL A 13 -5.90 -2.08 9.13
N LEU A 14 -6.19 -2.55 10.34
CA LEU A 14 -5.18 -3.12 11.22
C LEU A 14 -4.54 -4.37 10.61
N ALA A 15 -5.33 -5.26 10.04
CA ALA A 15 -4.82 -6.45 9.36
C ALA A 15 -3.89 -6.08 8.19
N TRP A 16 -4.24 -5.04 7.43
CA TRP A 16 -3.42 -4.58 6.31
C TRP A 16 -2.12 -3.91 6.79
N MET A 17 -2.17 -3.14 7.88
CA MET A 17 -0.95 -2.59 8.50
C MET A 17 -0.01 -3.70 8.98
N VAL A 18 -0.55 -4.73 9.62
CA VAL A 18 0.25 -5.91 10.02
C VAL A 18 0.84 -6.61 8.80
N PHE A 19 0.09 -6.74 7.71
CA PHE A 19 0.57 -7.31 6.46
C PHE A 19 1.75 -6.53 5.88
N ILE A 20 1.65 -5.18 5.80
CA ILE A 20 2.75 -4.32 5.37
C ILE A 20 3.95 -4.51 6.29
N PHE A 21 3.76 -4.47 7.60
CA PHE A 21 4.84 -4.65 8.58
C PHE A 21 5.58 -5.99 8.40
N ILE A 22 4.85 -7.10 8.20
CA ILE A 22 5.46 -8.41 7.91
C ILE A 22 6.22 -8.37 6.58
N GLY A 23 5.64 -7.72 5.55
CA GLY A 23 6.28 -7.52 4.25
C GLY A 23 7.57 -6.70 4.32
N SER A 24 7.65 -5.78 5.30
CA SER A 24 8.81 -4.93 5.54
C SER A 24 9.94 -5.62 6.32
N THR A 25 9.69 -6.79 6.88
CA THR A 25 10.73 -7.61 7.49
C THR A 25 11.61 -8.29 6.43
N ASP A 26 12.59 -9.05 6.88
CA ASP A 26 13.50 -9.81 6.00
C ASP A 26 12.78 -10.86 5.15
N LEU A 27 11.62 -11.35 5.58
CA LEU A 27 10.86 -12.43 4.92
C LEU A 27 10.55 -12.15 3.45
N LEU A 28 10.28 -10.91 3.07
CA LEU A 28 10.02 -10.48 1.68
C LEU A 28 11.13 -9.57 1.14
N SER A 29 12.34 -9.71 1.67
CA SER A 29 13.51 -8.98 1.17
C SER A 29 13.86 -9.36 -0.28
N ALA A 30 14.70 -8.53 -0.91
CA ALA A 30 15.19 -8.80 -2.27
C ALA A 30 15.92 -10.17 -2.34
N GLU A 31 16.63 -10.57 -1.29
CA GLU A 31 17.30 -11.89 -1.24
C GLU A 31 16.31 -13.05 -1.32
N HIS A 32 15.18 -12.97 -0.61
CA HIS A 32 14.17 -14.03 -0.61
C HIS A 32 13.33 -14.03 -1.89
N THR A 33 12.96 -12.85 -2.41
CA THR A 33 12.16 -12.75 -3.64
C THR A 33 12.98 -13.03 -4.90
N SER A 34 14.31 -12.82 -4.89
CA SER A 34 15.18 -13.15 -6.02
C SER A 34 15.20 -14.66 -6.36
N ARG A 35 14.97 -15.52 -5.37
CA ARG A 35 14.86 -16.96 -5.56
C ARG A 35 13.73 -17.38 -6.51
N PHE A 36 12.70 -16.53 -6.63
CA PHE A 36 11.54 -16.81 -7.50
C PHE A 36 11.59 -15.97 -8.78
N ILE A 37 11.89 -14.69 -8.68
CA ILE A 37 11.86 -13.76 -9.83
C ILE A 37 12.98 -14.08 -10.82
N GLY A 38 14.20 -14.37 -10.33
CA GLY A 38 15.34 -14.69 -11.19
C GLY A 38 15.10 -15.93 -12.07
N PRO A 39 14.78 -17.11 -11.49
CA PRO A 39 14.48 -18.32 -12.27
C PRO A 39 13.28 -18.15 -13.20
N PHE A 40 12.23 -17.42 -12.77
CA PHE A 40 11.05 -17.15 -13.59
C PHE A 40 11.42 -16.34 -14.84
N LEU A 41 12.22 -15.28 -14.70
CA LEU A 41 12.66 -14.47 -15.84
C LEU A 41 13.55 -15.27 -16.79
N ARG A 42 14.46 -16.09 -16.28
CA ARG A 42 15.35 -16.94 -17.09
C ARG A 42 14.63 -18.06 -17.81
N TRP A 43 13.46 -18.47 -17.32
CA TRP A 43 12.63 -19.43 -18.04
C TRP A 43 12.11 -18.84 -19.37
N PHE A 44 11.81 -17.54 -19.41
CA PHE A 44 11.38 -16.86 -20.64
C PHE A 44 12.55 -16.30 -21.47
N ALA A 45 13.63 -15.90 -20.82
CA ALA A 45 14.80 -15.31 -21.43
C ALA A 45 16.09 -15.88 -20.77
N PRO A 46 16.59 -17.05 -21.25
CA PRO A 46 17.74 -17.73 -20.63
C PRO A 46 18.98 -16.86 -20.50
N ASP A 47 19.22 -15.96 -21.47
CA ASP A 47 20.40 -15.11 -21.56
C ASP A 47 20.21 -13.75 -20.86
N ILE A 48 19.15 -13.57 -20.04
CA ILE A 48 18.89 -12.32 -19.33
C ILE A 48 20.04 -11.98 -18.38
N SER A 49 20.54 -10.74 -18.44
CA SER A 49 21.63 -10.30 -17.57
C SER A 49 21.19 -10.16 -16.10
N GLU A 50 22.12 -10.37 -15.16
CA GLU A 50 21.87 -10.14 -13.71
C GLU A 50 21.42 -8.70 -13.43
N ALA A 51 21.98 -7.72 -14.15
CA ALA A 51 21.59 -6.32 -14.03
C ALA A 51 20.12 -6.10 -14.41
N THR A 52 19.61 -6.79 -15.44
CA THR A 52 18.21 -6.72 -15.85
C THR A 52 17.32 -7.40 -14.81
N VAL A 53 17.70 -8.55 -14.28
CA VAL A 53 16.98 -9.23 -13.19
C VAL A 53 16.86 -8.33 -11.99
N ALA A 54 17.95 -7.70 -11.54
CA ALA A 54 17.96 -6.76 -10.42
C ALA A 54 17.05 -5.54 -10.67
N SER A 55 17.05 -5.01 -11.88
CA SER A 55 16.18 -3.88 -12.26
C SER A 55 14.70 -4.27 -12.21
N VAL A 56 14.34 -5.44 -12.72
CA VAL A 56 12.95 -5.94 -12.64
C VAL A 56 12.52 -6.13 -11.20
N GLN A 57 13.38 -6.72 -10.36
CA GLN A 57 13.09 -6.89 -8.93
C GLN A 57 12.85 -5.55 -8.23
N LEU A 58 13.68 -4.54 -8.53
CA LEU A 58 13.50 -3.19 -8.00
C LEU A 58 12.14 -2.61 -8.40
N VAL A 59 11.76 -2.71 -9.67
CA VAL A 59 10.46 -2.21 -10.17
C VAL A 59 9.31 -2.95 -9.50
N VAL A 60 9.36 -4.28 -9.40
CA VAL A 60 8.32 -5.09 -8.72
C VAL A 60 8.16 -4.64 -7.28
N ARG A 61 9.27 -4.44 -6.54
CA ARG A 61 9.24 -3.96 -5.16
C ARG A 61 8.60 -2.58 -5.05
N LYS A 62 8.97 -1.63 -5.92
CA LYS A 62 8.38 -0.28 -5.92
C LYS A 62 6.88 -0.31 -6.23
N CYS A 63 6.46 -1.14 -7.17
CA CYS A 63 5.03 -1.34 -7.48
C CYS A 63 4.27 -1.98 -6.32
N ALA A 64 4.88 -2.91 -5.60
CA ALA A 64 4.29 -3.51 -4.41
C ALA A 64 4.04 -2.46 -3.33
N HIS A 65 5.06 -1.67 -2.95
CA HIS A 65 4.93 -0.58 -1.98
C HIS A 65 3.84 0.43 -2.38
N LEU A 66 3.86 0.90 -3.62
CA LEU A 66 2.84 1.81 -4.14
C LEU A 66 1.43 1.24 -3.98
N THR A 67 1.26 -0.06 -4.28
CA THR A 67 -0.02 -0.75 -4.16
C THR A 67 -0.45 -0.94 -2.71
N GLU A 68 0.48 -1.32 -1.84
CA GLU A 68 0.25 -1.53 -0.41
C GLU A 68 -0.28 -0.25 0.25
N TYR A 69 0.36 0.89 -0.01
CA TYR A 69 -0.07 2.17 0.54
C TYR A 69 -1.32 2.73 -0.13
N ALA A 70 -1.57 2.43 -1.41
CA ALA A 70 -2.84 2.74 -2.06
C ALA A 70 -4.02 2.03 -1.38
N ILE A 71 -3.86 0.73 -1.08
CA ILE A 71 -4.89 -0.05 -0.38
C ILE A 71 -5.05 0.44 1.07
N LEU A 72 -3.95 0.69 1.80
CA LEU A 72 -4.01 1.22 3.17
C LEU A 72 -4.81 2.53 3.23
N ALA A 73 -4.48 3.48 2.37
CA ALA A 73 -5.15 4.78 2.35
C ALA A 73 -6.64 4.66 1.98
N ALA A 74 -7.00 3.78 1.04
CA ALA A 74 -8.40 3.48 0.69
C ALA A 74 -9.17 2.86 1.86
N LEU A 75 -8.56 1.92 2.60
CA LEU A 75 -9.15 1.31 3.79
C LEU A 75 -9.34 2.34 4.92
N LEU A 76 -8.36 3.18 5.18
CA LEU A 76 -8.44 4.29 6.13
C LEU A 76 -9.56 5.25 5.76
N PHE A 77 -9.63 5.67 4.51
CA PHE A 77 -10.68 6.57 4.04
C PHE A 77 -12.08 5.94 4.20
N ARG A 78 -12.23 4.67 3.85
CA ARG A 78 -13.47 3.92 4.09
C ARG A 78 -13.84 3.91 5.58
N ALA A 79 -12.88 3.73 6.47
CA ALA A 79 -13.10 3.70 7.92
C ALA A 79 -13.48 5.10 8.43
N PHE A 80 -12.74 6.15 8.07
CA PHE A 80 -13.03 7.51 8.50
C PHE A 80 -14.36 8.05 7.96
N ARG A 81 -14.78 7.66 6.77
CA ARG A 81 -16.08 8.07 6.21
C ARG A 81 -17.28 7.61 7.05
N GLN A 82 -17.10 6.68 7.99
CA GLN A 82 -18.16 6.26 8.93
C GLN A 82 -18.35 7.26 10.09
N SER A 83 -17.32 7.98 10.46
CA SER A 83 -17.32 8.91 11.60
C SER A 83 -17.16 10.36 11.19
N GLN A 84 -16.64 10.63 9.99
CA GLN A 84 -16.40 11.98 9.48
C GLN A 84 -17.38 12.33 8.35
N PRO A 85 -18.31 13.27 8.59
CA PRO A 85 -19.25 13.70 7.54
C PRO A 85 -18.56 14.48 6.41
N ARG A 86 -17.50 15.22 6.73
CA ARG A 86 -16.73 16.03 5.75
C ARG A 86 -15.73 15.14 5.01
N VAL A 87 -15.93 14.99 3.69
CA VAL A 87 -15.08 14.18 2.79
C VAL A 87 -13.61 14.62 2.87
N GLY A 88 -13.35 15.94 2.77
CA GLY A 88 -11.99 16.48 2.81
C GLY A 88 -11.24 16.15 4.12
N ARG A 89 -11.95 16.18 5.28
CA ARG A 89 -11.32 15.82 6.55
C ARG A 89 -10.97 14.32 6.59
N ALA A 90 -11.88 13.44 6.15
CA ALA A 90 -11.60 12.01 6.06
C ALA A 90 -10.43 11.73 5.11
N PHE A 91 -10.35 12.43 3.98
CA PHE A 91 -9.25 12.34 3.02
C PHE A 91 -7.92 12.74 3.66
N ALA A 92 -7.86 13.93 4.26
CA ALA A 92 -6.65 14.45 4.90
C ALA A 92 -6.15 13.54 6.04
N MET A 93 -7.05 13.05 6.91
CA MET A 93 -6.69 12.13 8.00
C MET A 93 -6.15 10.81 7.46
N SER A 94 -6.76 10.27 6.40
CA SER A 94 -6.32 9.01 5.80
C SER A 94 -4.95 9.13 5.15
N PHE A 95 -4.73 10.22 4.42
CA PHE A 95 -3.43 10.51 3.81
C PHE A 95 -2.36 10.70 4.88
N PHE A 96 -2.63 11.51 5.90
CA PHE A 96 -1.67 11.78 6.98
C PHE A 96 -1.25 10.50 7.70
N ILE A 97 -2.21 9.64 8.07
CA ILE A 97 -1.90 8.38 8.76
C ILE A 97 -1.11 7.44 7.85
N ALA A 98 -1.47 7.32 6.56
CA ALA A 98 -0.72 6.51 5.61
C ALA A 98 0.72 7.01 5.44
N ALA A 99 0.92 8.34 5.34
CA ALA A 99 2.25 8.95 5.21
C ALA A 99 3.12 8.75 6.46
N VAL A 100 2.53 8.90 7.66
CA VAL A 100 3.25 8.61 8.92
C VAL A 100 3.62 7.14 8.99
N TYR A 101 2.71 6.25 8.59
CA TYR A 101 2.98 4.81 8.60
C TYR A 101 4.09 4.45 7.60
N ALA A 102 4.11 5.06 6.40
CA ALA A 102 5.20 4.91 5.43
C ALA A 102 6.55 5.35 6.00
N ALA A 103 6.60 6.49 6.68
CA ALA A 103 7.83 6.96 7.30
C ALA A 103 8.32 6.01 8.41
N LEU A 104 7.40 5.46 9.22
CA LEU A 104 7.74 4.47 10.25
C LEU A 104 8.19 3.15 9.66
N ASP A 105 7.59 2.72 8.56
CA ASP A 105 7.96 1.51 7.84
C ASP A 105 9.38 1.61 7.27
N GLU A 106 9.71 2.69 6.57
CA GLU A 106 11.06 2.94 6.06
C GLU A 106 12.10 3.11 7.17
N PHE A 107 11.70 3.73 8.28
CA PHE A 107 12.55 3.79 9.48
C PHE A 107 12.82 2.38 10.02
N HIS A 108 11.80 1.53 10.13
CA HIS A 108 11.98 0.13 10.53
C HIS A 108 12.88 -0.63 9.54
N GLN A 109 12.68 -0.45 8.24
CA GLN A 109 13.51 -1.10 7.20
C GLN A 109 14.98 -0.71 7.30
N SER A 110 15.32 0.50 7.79
CA SER A 110 16.71 0.93 7.98
C SER A 110 17.48 0.10 9.03
N TYR A 111 16.78 -0.64 9.89
CA TYR A 111 17.36 -1.57 10.86
C TYR A 111 17.42 -3.03 10.37
N VAL A 112 16.83 -3.33 9.22
CA VAL A 112 16.84 -4.69 8.65
C VAL A 112 18.05 -4.82 7.72
N ALA A 113 18.98 -5.73 8.01
CA ALA A 113 20.26 -5.85 7.32
C ALA A 113 20.16 -6.07 5.80
N SER A 114 19.08 -6.74 5.34
CA SER A 114 18.79 -7.00 3.92
C SER A 114 18.03 -5.89 3.22
N ARG A 115 17.74 -4.76 3.91
CA ARG A 115 16.95 -3.62 3.41
C ARG A 115 17.73 -2.32 3.55
N THR A 116 17.45 -1.40 2.66
CA THR A 116 17.94 -0.01 2.73
C THR A 116 16.72 0.90 2.81
N GLY A 117 16.44 1.44 4.00
CA GLY A 117 15.42 2.46 4.17
C GLY A 117 15.80 3.72 3.39
N SER A 118 14.86 4.29 2.65
CA SER A 118 15.11 5.45 1.79
C SER A 118 13.98 6.49 1.90
N PRO A 119 14.30 7.78 2.14
CA PRO A 119 13.28 8.83 2.10
C PRO A 119 12.52 8.91 0.77
N TRP A 120 13.14 8.46 -0.33
CA TRP A 120 12.50 8.38 -1.65
C TRP A 120 11.41 7.31 -1.70
N ASP A 121 11.54 6.25 -0.91
CA ASP A 121 10.55 5.19 -0.83
C ASP A 121 9.31 5.69 -0.07
N VAL A 122 9.48 6.49 0.98
CA VAL A 122 8.38 7.22 1.64
C VAL A 122 7.58 8.07 0.64
N LEU A 123 8.27 8.75 -0.28
CA LEU A 123 7.61 9.56 -1.30
C LEU A 123 6.78 8.70 -2.26
N ILE A 124 7.31 7.57 -2.70
CA ILE A 124 6.60 6.59 -3.56
C ILE A 124 5.35 6.08 -2.84
N ASP A 125 5.46 5.74 -1.57
CA ASP A 125 4.36 5.27 -0.73
C ASP A 125 3.28 6.34 -0.56
N CYS A 126 3.67 7.61 -0.37
CA CYS A 126 2.75 8.74 -0.35
C CYS A 126 2.03 8.94 -1.68
N ILE A 127 2.71 8.74 -2.81
CA ILE A 127 2.08 8.78 -4.14
C ILE A 127 1.06 7.64 -4.27
N GLY A 128 1.41 6.43 -3.83
CA GLY A 128 0.50 5.29 -3.76
C GLY A 128 -0.74 5.59 -2.92
N ALA A 129 -0.54 6.12 -1.72
CA ALA A 129 -1.62 6.51 -0.82
C ALA A 129 -2.57 7.54 -1.46
N LEU A 130 -2.02 8.57 -2.11
CA LEU A 130 -2.81 9.58 -2.81
C LEU A 130 -3.61 8.98 -3.97
N ALA A 131 -2.98 8.14 -4.79
CA ALA A 131 -3.63 7.43 -5.88
C ALA A 131 -4.80 6.55 -5.39
N GLY A 132 -4.59 5.76 -4.34
CA GLY A 132 -5.61 4.92 -3.72
C GLY A 132 -6.80 5.71 -3.19
N LEU A 133 -6.54 6.86 -2.56
CA LEU A 133 -7.59 7.78 -2.09
C LEU A 133 -8.44 8.34 -3.23
N VAL A 134 -7.80 8.81 -4.30
CA VAL A 134 -8.48 9.37 -5.47
C VAL A 134 -9.32 8.30 -6.15
N ILE A 135 -8.74 7.13 -6.42
CA ILE A 135 -9.44 5.99 -7.04
C ILE A 135 -10.65 5.58 -6.19
N TYR A 136 -10.46 5.37 -4.89
CA TYR A 136 -11.57 4.96 -4.03
C TYR A 136 -12.67 6.01 -3.94
N TRP A 137 -12.31 7.29 -3.85
CA TRP A 137 -13.27 8.40 -3.81
C TRP A 137 -14.12 8.48 -5.07
N THR A 138 -13.49 8.41 -6.25
CA THR A 138 -14.20 8.45 -7.55
C THR A 138 -15.14 7.25 -7.72
N LEU A 139 -14.68 6.04 -7.39
CA LEU A 139 -15.49 4.83 -7.49
C LEU A 139 -16.66 4.83 -6.50
N SER A 140 -16.47 5.35 -5.30
CA SER A 140 -17.52 5.43 -4.28
C SER A 140 -18.56 6.52 -4.55
N GLY A 141 -18.16 7.62 -5.18
CA GLY A 141 -19.04 8.69 -5.64
C GLY A 141 -19.99 8.24 -6.75
N ASN A 142 -19.47 7.54 -7.76
CA ASN A 142 -20.23 7.03 -8.88
C ASN A 142 -21.29 5.99 -8.47
N ARG A 143 -21.05 5.20 -7.41
CA ARG A 143 -22.06 4.25 -6.91
C ARG A 143 -23.30 4.93 -6.34
N LYS A 144 -23.15 6.07 -5.66
CA LYS A 144 -24.29 6.82 -5.11
C LYS A 144 -25.15 7.46 -6.20
N SER A 145 -24.52 7.98 -7.26
CA SER A 145 -25.23 8.58 -8.39
C SER A 145 -26.09 7.55 -9.14
N LYS A 146 -25.59 6.33 -9.38
CA LYS A 146 -26.36 5.27 -10.07
C LYS A 146 -27.56 4.74 -9.30
N ILE A 147 -27.53 4.79 -7.96
CA ILE A 147 -28.65 4.33 -7.12
C ILE A 147 -29.73 5.42 -7.04
N GLY A 148 -29.33 6.70 -7.05
CA GLY A 148 -30.27 7.83 -7.03
C GLY A 148 -31.10 7.98 -8.32
N ASN A 149 -30.56 7.55 -9.47
CA ASN A 149 -31.25 7.63 -10.77
C ASN A 149 -32.19 6.44 -11.06
N ARG A 150 -32.34 5.48 -10.15
CA ARG A 150 -33.23 4.32 -10.30
C ARG A 150 -34.54 4.42 -9.48
N LYS A 151 -34.79 5.56 -8.88
CA LYS A 151 -36.04 5.93 -8.21
C LYS A 151 -36.75 7.01 -9.03
#